data_b6f3560f48f6585b80eafec8c37952dc
#
_entry.id   b6f3560f48f6585b80eafec8c37952dc
#
_cell.length_a   1.000
_cell.length_b   1.000
_cell.length_c   1.000
_cell.angle_alpha   90.00
_cell.angle_beta   90.00
_cell.angle_gamma   90.00
#
_symmetry.space_group_name_H-M   'P 1'
#
loop_
_entity.id
_entity.type
_entity.pdbx_description
1 polymer ?
#
loop_
_entity_poly.entity_id
_entity_poly.type
_entity_poly.pdbx_seq_one_letter_code
_entity_poly.pdbx_strand_id
1 'polypeptide(L)'
;MASTVSSQAPVLAQKERPPNVVFILTDNQGAWSLGCYGNPDIRTPNIDRLASEGIRLTRAMSSNPVSSPTRATFLTGLIPSQHGVHCYIDNKNMIGPEAYNMIDEFTSLGEVLRDAGYVCGLSGKWHLGDHLNPHEGFSFWATKPGGHTTEFYDQDVIEDGKLRKEAGYTTDLWTRKGIQFIQENKERPFFLFLAYNGPYSLGELMLNVARNRHAEYYKDKHFTCFPVDAMHPWQQGNKPFHNKQVAMERLAAETSGVDDGVGEIMSEIKRLGLDENTIVIYAADQGLMGGQNGMWGMGDHFRPIGAHELMMNIPFIFRQPGKISAGVSSDILVSNYDFMPTLLNYLNLQDKMPQKPNSPGRDFSPLLRGKKIEWENEVFYEMENTRAIRTDGWKYVARFPNGPFELYNMKLDPQERFNMYGQPGTEGKLAELSLNLNNFFEKYADPKYNIWKGGRSKAKLLTK
;
A
#
# COMPACT_ATOMS: atom_id res chain seq x y z
N MET A 1 -37.27 -59.30 -23.23
CA MET A 1 -36.97 -58.22 -22.26
C MET A 1 -35.74 -57.49 -22.80
N ALA A 2 -35.96 -56.30 -23.35
CA ALA A 2 -34.88 -55.45 -23.86
C ALA A 2 -34.57 -54.40 -22.80
N SER A 3 -33.35 -54.44 -22.23
CA SER A 3 -32.84 -53.45 -21.29
C SER A 3 -32.34 -52.22 -22.05
N THR A 4 -33.03 -51.10 -21.89
CA THR A 4 -32.61 -49.79 -22.37
C THR A 4 -31.47 -49.26 -21.44
N VAL A 5 -30.26 -49.19 -21.94
CA VAL A 5 -29.13 -48.50 -21.31
C VAL A 5 -29.29 -47.01 -21.59
N SER A 6 -29.67 -46.24 -20.58
CA SER A 6 -29.68 -44.79 -20.61
C SER A 6 -28.24 -44.26 -20.52
N SER A 7 -27.69 -43.74 -21.62
CA SER A 7 -26.42 -43.02 -21.61
C SER A 7 -26.65 -41.63 -21.08
N GLN A 8 -26.26 -41.34 -19.84
CA GLN A 8 -26.13 -39.97 -19.33
C GLN A 8 -24.95 -39.30 -20.05
N ALA A 9 -25.23 -38.23 -20.78
CA ALA A 9 -24.19 -37.38 -21.35
C ALA A 9 -23.34 -36.76 -20.19
N PRO A 10 -22.01 -36.65 -20.35
CA PRO A 10 -21.19 -36.05 -19.35
C PRO A 10 -21.59 -34.58 -19.16
N VAL A 11 -21.97 -34.20 -17.92
CA VAL A 11 -22.14 -32.82 -17.53
C VAL A 11 -20.77 -32.15 -17.67
N LEU A 12 -20.60 -31.32 -18.71
CA LEU A 12 -19.43 -30.48 -18.86
C LEU A 12 -19.36 -29.62 -17.60
N ALA A 13 -18.32 -29.81 -16.79
CA ALA A 13 -18.05 -28.99 -15.62
C ALA A 13 -18.03 -27.53 -16.09
N GLN A 14 -18.99 -26.73 -15.64
CA GLN A 14 -18.94 -25.28 -15.86
C GLN A 14 -17.61 -24.78 -15.29
N LYS A 15 -16.80 -24.18 -16.16
CA LYS A 15 -15.52 -23.60 -15.75
C LYS A 15 -15.86 -22.56 -14.65
N GLU A 16 -15.36 -22.79 -13.44
CA GLU A 16 -15.61 -21.85 -12.32
C GLU A 16 -15.21 -20.44 -12.78
N ARG A 17 -16.09 -19.48 -12.51
CA ARG A 17 -15.83 -18.07 -12.83
C ARG A 17 -14.61 -17.61 -12.03
N PRO A 18 -13.62 -16.94 -12.63
CA PRO A 18 -12.50 -16.38 -11.91
C PRO A 18 -12.97 -15.47 -10.76
N PRO A 19 -12.30 -15.47 -9.60
CA PRO A 19 -12.73 -14.66 -8.47
C PRO A 19 -12.61 -13.16 -8.80
N ASN A 20 -13.53 -12.37 -8.30
CA ASN A 20 -13.40 -10.92 -8.32
C ASN A 20 -12.26 -10.49 -7.39
N VAL A 21 -11.68 -9.34 -7.66
CA VAL A 21 -10.63 -8.74 -6.84
C VAL A 21 -11.08 -7.37 -6.37
N VAL A 22 -11.08 -7.16 -5.05
CA VAL A 22 -11.24 -5.84 -4.43
C VAL A 22 -9.95 -5.53 -3.69
N PHE A 23 -9.18 -4.59 -4.22
CA PHE A 23 -7.95 -4.12 -3.59
C PHE A 23 -8.18 -2.76 -2.97
N ILE A 24 -8.24 -2.71 -1.64
CA ILE A 24 -8.42 -1.51 -0.84
C ILE A 24 -7.02 -1.02 -0.43
N LEU A 25 -6.66 0.17 -0.89
CA LEU A 25 -5.38 0.80 -0.58
C LEU A 25 -5.62 2.12 0.16
N THR A 26 -5.10 2.23 1.37
CA THR A 26 -5.15 3.47 2.16
C THR A 26 -3.90 4.31 1.96
N ASP A 27 -3.94 5.57 2.37
CA ASP A 27 -2.88 6.56 2.21
C ASP A 27 -2.25 6.91 3.56
N ASN A 28 -0.96 6.65 3.70
CA ASN A 28 -0.17 6.92 4.90
C ASN A 28 -0.73 6.25 6.17
N GLN A 29 -0.92 4.96 6.13
CA GLN A 29 -1.44 4.22 7.28
C GLN A 29 -0.44 3.18 7.78
N GLY A 30 0.15 3.43 8.94
CA GLY A 30 0.94 2.42 9.65
C GLY A 30 0.05 1.28 10.16
N ALA A 31 0.53 0.04 10.06
CA ALA A 31 -0.16 -1.12 10.59
C ALA A 31 -0.54 -0.96 12.08
N TRP A 32 0.32 -0.29 12.85
CA TRP A 32 0.11 0.00 14.28
C TRP A 32 -1.19 0.77 14.59
N SER A 33 -1.81 1.44 13.61
CA SER A 33 -3.04 2.23 13.80
C SER A 33 -4.33 1.38 13.83
N LEU A 34 -4.24 0.07 13.60
CA LEU A 34 -5.39 -0.83 13.49
C LEU A 34 -5.51 -1.76 14.68
N GLY A 35 -6.75 -2.04 15.13
CA GLY A 35 -7.04 -2.94 16.23
C GLY A 35 -6.47 -4.34 16.01
N CYS A 36 -6.63 -4.92 14.82
CA CYS A 36 -6.08 -6.23 14.48
C CYS A 36 -4.53 -6.29 14.48
N TYR A 37 -3.84 -5.15 14.50
CA TYR A 37 -2.40 -5.05 14.70
C TYR A 37 -2.01 -4.59 16.12
N GLY A 38 -2.99 -4.58 17.05
CA GLY A 38 -2.73 -4.33 18.46
C GLY A 38 -2.99 -2.89 18.93
N ASN A 39 -3.60 -2.03 18.13
CA ASN A 39 -3.96 -0.68 18.57
C ASN A 39 -5.13 -0.75 19.58
N PRO A 40 -4.97 -0.20 20.80
CA PRO A 40 -6.03 -0.26 21.82
C PRO A 40 -7.03 0.90 21.73
N ASP A 41 -6.71 1.95 21.01
CA ASP A 41 -7.40 3.25 21.10
C ASP A 41 -8.28 3.56 19.90
N ILE A 42 -7.84 3.14 18.69
CA ILE A 42 -8.49 3.46 17.43
C ILE A 42 -9.46 2.34 17.05
N ARG A 43 -10.72 2.70 16.78
CA ARG A 43 -11.77 1.74 16.42
C ARG A 43 -11.72 1.36 14.96
N THR A 44 -11.48 0.08 14.68
CA THR A 44 -11.44 -0.48 13.32
C THR A 44 -12.16 -1.83 13.21
N PRO A 45 -13.40 -1.94 13.70
CA PRO A 45 -14.08 -3.23 13.84
C PRO A 45 -14.32 -3.97 12.52
N ASN A 46 -14.45 -3.25 11.40
CA ASN A 46 -14.66 -3.86 10.08
C ASN A 46 -13.36 -4.40 9.49
N ILE A 47 -12.26 -3.67 9.63
CA ILE A 47 -10.91 -4.11 9.23
C ILE A 47 -10.47 -5.26 10.14
N ASP A 48 -10.75 -5.19 11.44
CA ASP A 48 -10.45 -6.26 12.39
C ASP A 48 -11.22 -7.54 12.04
N ARG A 49 -12.48 -7.42 11.62
CA ARG A 49 -13.27 -8.53 11.11
C ARG A 49 -12.70 -9.10 9.82
N LEU A 50 -12.32 -8.23 8.86
CA LEU A 50 -11.65 -8.66 7.63
C LEU A 50 -10.41 -9.51 7.94
N ALA A 51 -9.58 -9.08 8.89
CA ALA A 51 -8.40 -9.81 9.36
C ALA A 51 -8.76 -11.13 10.05
N SER A 52 -9.81 -11.16 10.89
CA SER A 52 -10.25 -12.36 11.57
C SER A 52 -10.89 -13.41 10.65
N GLU A 53 -11.44 -12.98 9.52
CA GLU A 53 -12.01 -13.83 8.48
C GLU A 53 -11.00 -14.21 7.37
N GLY A 54 -9.72 -13.84 7.51
CA GLY A 54 -8.68 -14.05 6.52
C GLY A 54 -7.29 -14.27 7.12
N ILE A 55 -6.27 -13.93 6.34
CA ILE A 55 -4.86 -13.94 6.75
C ILE A 55 -4.34 -12.51 6.86
N ARG A 56 -3.63 -12.23 7.94
CA ARG A 56 -2.94 -10.97 8.20
C ARG A 56 -1.43 -11.18 8.20
N LEU A 57 -0.70 -10.38 7.42
CA LEU A 57 0.77 -10.34 7.42
C LEU A 57 1.24 -9.24 8.38
N THR A 58 2.03 -9.60 9.39
CA THR A 58 2.43 -8.66 10.45
C THR A 58 3.68 -7.86 10.09
N ARG A 59 4.46 -8.33 9.13
CA ARG A 59 5.70 -7.70 8.67
C ARG A 59 5.69 -7.43 7.17
N ALA A 60 4.59 -6.82 6.68
CA ALA A 60 4.54 -6.33 5.32
C ALA A 60 5.14 -4.92 5.25
N MET A 61 6.02 -4.69 4.27
CA MET A 61 6.77 -3.46 4.10
C MET A 61 6.48 -2.81 2.76
N SER A 62 6.35 -1.50 2.74
CA SER A 62 6.44 -0.77 1.48
C SER A 62 7.91 -0.64 1.07
N SER A 63 8.18 -0.67 -0.23
CA SER A 63 9.53 -0.50 -0.79
C SER A 63 9.99 0.95 -0.82
N ASN A 64 9.10 1.89 -0.49
CA ASN A 64 9.35 3.33 -0.46
C ASN A 64 8.36 3.98 0.52
N PRO A 65 8.72 5.05 1.24
CA PRO A 65 7.84 5.68 2.21
C PRO A 65 7.02 6.83 1.62
N VAL A 66 6.75 6.86 0.31
CA VAL A 66 6.04 7.93 -0.39
C VAL A 66 5.06 7.34 -1.40
N SER A 67 3.88 7.97 -1.53
CA SER A 67 2.72 7.42 -2.24
C SER A 67 2.94 7.09 -3.71
N SER A 68 3.51 8.00 -4.53
CA SER A 68 3.64 7.75 -5.98
C SER A 68 4.53 6.54 -6.29
N PRO A 69 5.75 6.41 -5.72
CA PRO A 69 6.57 5.23 -5.98
C PRO A 69 5.95 3.93 -5.46
N THR A 70 5.30 3.95 -4.30
CA THR A 70 4.67 2.73 -3.77
C THR A 70 3.48 2.28 -4.58
N ARG A 71 2.66 3.20 -5.10
CA ARG A 71 1.55 2.88 -6.01
C ARG A 71 2.07 2.33 -7.34
N ALA A 72 3.16 2.90 -7.88
CA ALA A 72 3.85 2.34 -9.04
C ALA A 72 4.32 0.90 -8.76
N THR A 73 4.93 0.66 -7.61
CA THR A 73 5.39 -0.69 -7.19
C THR A 73 4.22 -1.68 -7.07
N PHE A 74 3.09 -1.32 -6.43
CA PHE A 74 1.93 -2.21 -6.33
C PHE A 74 1.37 -2.60 -7.71
N LEU A 75 1.35 -1.65 -8.65
CA LEU A 75 0.76 -1.87 -9.97
C LEU A 75 1.70 -2.53 -10.98
N THR A 76 3.02 -2.45 -10.80
CA THR A 76 4.00 -3.00 -11.74
C THR A 76 4.85 -4.14 -11.20
N GLY A 77 4.90 -4.32 -9.87
CA GLY A 77 5.84 -5.24 -9.22
C GLY A 77 7.30 -4.78 -9.30
N LEU A 78 7.57 -3.54 -9.71
CA LEU A 78 8.90 -2.98 -9.91
C LEU A 78 9.30 -2.05 -8.76
N ILE A 79 10.60 -1.79 -8.59
CA ILE A 79 11.15 -0.87 -7.60
C ILE A 79 11.46 0.51 -8.22
N PRO A 80 11.65 1.58 -7.41
CA PRO A 80 11.94 2.93 -7.93
C PRO A 80 13.06 3.01 -8.96
N SER A 81 14.16 2.30 -8.75
CA SER A 81 15.27 2.23 -9.72
C SER A 81 14.96 1.40 -10.98
N GLN A 82 13.75 0.84 -11.10
CA GLN A 82 13.25 0.22 -12.32
C GLN A 82 12.17 1.06 -13.01
N HIS A 83 11.16 1.54 -12.25
CA HIS A 83 10.06 2.32 -12.85
C HIS A 83 10.34 3.83 -12.90
N GLY A 84 11.40 4.33 -12.28
CA GLY A 84 11.86 5.72 -12.36
C GLY A 84 11.14 6.71 -11.45
N VAL A 85 10.15 6.31 -10.68
CA VAL A 85 9.42 7.17 -9.74
C VAL A 85 10.05 7.05 -8.37
N HIS A 86 10.92 8.01 -7.97
CA HIS A 86 11.69 7.94 -6.73
C HIS A 86 11.11 8.76 -5.58
N CYS A 87 10.18 9.66 -5.88
CA CYS A 87 9.49 10.53 -4.93
C CYS A 87 8.06 10.80 -5.40
N TYR A 88 7.29 11.57 -4.64
CA TYR A 88 5.97 12.02 -5.10
C TYR A 88 6.09 12.89 -6.36
N ILE A 89 5.06 12.86 -7.20
CA ILE A 89 5.02 13.63 -8.43
C ILE A 89 4.36 15.00 -8.22
N ASP A 90 4.77 15.99 -9.02
CA ASP A 90 4.21 17.33 -8.98
C ASP A 90 2.79 17.37 -9.58
N ASN A 91 1.95 18.30 -9.11
CA ASN A 91 0.58 18.48 -9.59
C ASN A 91 0.50 18.79 -11.10
N LYS A 92 1.51 19.46 -11.67
CA LYS A 92 1.58 19.73 -13.11
C LYS A 92 1.60 18.47 -13.98
N ASN A 93 2.06 17.35 -13.45
CA ASN A 93 2.08 16.07 -14.15
C ASN A 93 0.74 15.31 -14.02
N MET A 94 -0.21 15.84 -13.25
CA MET A 94 -1.51 15.20 -13.00
C MET A 94 -2.60 15.70 -13.94
N ILE A 95 -2.66 17.01 -14.17
CA ILE A 95 -3.61 17.66 -15.07
C ILE A 95 -2.91 18.77 -15.84
N GLY A 96 -3.31 18.97 -17.09
CA GLY A 96 -2.81 20.03 -17.96
C GLY A 96 -1.83 19.54 -19.02
N PRO A 97 -1.14 20.46 -19.70
CA PRO A 97 -0.32 20.14 -20.89
C PRO A 97 0.95 19.32 -20.57
N GLU A 98 1.37 19.29 -19.30
CA GLU A 98 2.49 18.47 -18.85
C GLU A 98 2.01 17.17 -18.14
N ALA A 99 0.71 16.87 -18.21
CA ALA A 99 0.17 15.65 -17.66
C ALA A 99 0.79 14.43 -18.37
N TYR A 100 1.21 13.46 -17.56
CA TYR A 100 1.94 12.31 -18.07
C TYR A 100 1.81 11.14 -17.11
N ASN A 101 1.39 9.98 -17.59
CA ASN A 101 1.31 8.76 -16.80
C ASN A 101 2.71 8.18 -16.55
N MET A 102 3.14 8.13 -15.30
CA MET A 102 4.51 7.78 -14.90
C MET A 102 4.88 6.31 -15.16
N ILE A 103 3.90 5.42 -15.31
CA ILE A 103 4.12 3.98 -15.51
C ILE A 103 3.72 3.46 -16.89
N ASP A 104 3.33 4.35 -17.80
CA ASP A 104 2.87 4.05 -19.17
C ASP A 104 3.82 3.13 -19.98
N GLU A 105 5.12 3.14 -19.67
CA GLU A 105 6.11 2.28 -20.35
C GLU A 105 6.18 0.84 -19.78
N PHE A 106 5.38 0.51 -18.74
CA PHE A 106 5.39 -0.79 -18.08
C PHE A 106 4.01 -1.43 -18.15
N THR A 107 3.96 -2.74 -18.30
CA THR A 107 2.70 -3.47 -18.19
C THR A 107 2.25 -3.52 -16.74
N SER A 108 1.10 -2.96 -16.46
CA SER A 108 0.52 -2.89 -15.13
C SER A 108 -0.34 -4.10 -14.79
N LEU A 109 -0.60 -4.28 -13.47
CA LEU A 109 -1.55 -5.27 -12.97
C LEU A 109 -2.95 -5.11 -13.59
N GLY A 110 -3.42 -3.85 -13.75
CA GLY A 110 -4.73 -3.60 -14.33
C GLY A 110 -4.80 -4.02 -15.79
N GLU A 111 -3.74 -3.81 -16.57
CA GLU A 111 -3.66 -4.29 -17.96
C GLU A 111 -3.64 -5.82 -18.05
N VAL A 112 -2.82 -6.47 -17.20
CA VAL A 112 -2.79 -7.94 -17.15
C VAL A 112 -4.16 -8.51 -16.82
N LEU A 113 -4.87 -7.91 -15.86
CA LEU A 113 -6.22 -8.37 -15.47
C LEU A 113 -7.25 -8.06 -16.56
N ARG A 114 -7.21 -6.89 -17.21
CA ARG A 114 -8.05 -6.57 -18.37
C ARG A 114 -7.87 -7.62 -19.48
N ASP A 115 -6.63 -7.93 -19.81
CA ASP A 115 -6.29 -8.88 -20.88
C ASP A 115 -6.65 -10.34 -20.51
N ALA A 116 -6.82 -10.59 -19.21
CA ALA A 116 -7.38 -11.85 -18.67
C ALA A 116 -8.93 -11.84 -18.59
N GLY A 117 -9.60 -10.77 -19.06
CA GLY A 117 -11.06 -10.68 -19.13
C GLY A 117 -11.73 -10.01 -17.92
N TYR A 118 -10.97 -9.37 -17.04
CA TYR A 118 -11.55 -8.60 -15.94
C TYR A 118 -12.00 -7.21 -16.42
N VAL A 119 -13.08 -6.72 -15.85
CA VAL A 119 -13.39 -5.29 -15.89
C VAL A 119 -12.66 -4.61 -14.75
N CYS A 120 -11.86 -3.58 -15.06
CA CYS A 120 -11.05 -2.90 -14.06
C CYS A 120 -11.61 -1.50 -13.75
N GLY A 121 -11.75 -1.17 -12.46
CA GLY A 121 -12.22 0.12 -11.98
C GLY A 121 -11.32 0.73 -10.92
N LEU A 122 -11.11 2.05 -11.02
CA LEU A 122 -10.45 2.87 -10.02
C LEU A 122 -11.48 3.76 -9.32
N SER A 123 -11.51 3.70 -8.00
CA SER A 123 -12.22 4.67 -7.16
C SER A 123 -11.27 5.25 -6.12
N GLY A 124 -10.93 6.54 -6.22
CA GLY A 124 -10.07 7.22 -5.27
C GLY A 124 -8.75 7.75 -5.84
N LYS A 125 -7.71 7.81 -5.04
CA LYS A 125 -6.43 8.43 -5.37
C LYS A 125 -5.62 7.63 -6.38
N TRP A 126 -5.33 8.20 -7.56
CA TRP A 126 -4.41 7.65 -8.55
C TRP A 126 -2.94 7.96 -8.23
N HIS A 127 -2.55 9.21 -8.27
CA HIS A 127 -1.23 9.77 -7.92
C HIS A 127 -0.05 9.23 -8.76
N LEU A 128 -0.31 8.85 -10.03
CA LEU A 128 0.72 8.41 -10.98
C LEU A 128 0.76 9.23 -12.27
N GLY A 129 0.09 10.41 -12.27
CA GLY A 129 0.06 11.33 -13.39
C GLY A 129 -1.11 11.11 -14.34
N ASP A 130 -1.36 12.06 -15.21
CA ASP A 130 -2.53 12.16 -16.12
C ASP A 130 -3.84 11.64 -15.49
N HIS A 131 -4.41 12.44 -14.60
CA HIS A 131 -5.59 12.03 -13.83
C HIS A 131 -6.91 12.15 -14.61
N LEU A 132 -6.92 12.84 -15.75
CA LEU A 132 -8.17 13.09 -16.49
C LEU A 132 -8.71 11.83 -17.16
N ASN A 133 -7.83 10.99 -17.67
CA ASN A 133 -8.21 9.84 -18.49
C ASN A 133 -7.95 8.52 -17.75
N PRO A 134 -8.77 7.48 -17.99
CA PRO A 134 -8.45 6.14 -17.50
C PRO A 134 -7.19 5.60 -18.19
N HIS A 135 -6.34 4.96 -17.39
CA HIS A 135 -5.07 4.34 -17.81
C HIS A 135 -4.99 2.90 -17.33
N GLU A 136 -3.91 2.22 -17.67
CA GLU A 136 -3.48 0.96 -17.08
C GLU A 136 -4.57 -0.13 -17.05
N GLY A 137 -5.39 -0.18 -18.09
CA GLY A 137 -6.46 -1.16 -18.19
C GLY A 137 -7.75 -0.81 -17.46
N PHE A 138 -7.81 0.30 -16.73
CA PHE A 138 -9.03 0.75 -16.05
C PHE A 138 -10.03 1.34 -17.04
N SER A 139 -11.31 0.99 -16.92
CA SER A 139 -12.43 1.51 -17.71
C SER A 139 -13.44 2.31 -16.88
N PHE A 140 -13.55 2.04 -15.58
CA PHE A 140 -14.26 2.90 -14.63
C PHE A 140 -13.22 3.76 -13.90
N TRP A 141 -13.44 5.08 -13.89
CA TRP A 141 -12.44 6.02 -13.42
C TRP A 141 -13.05 7.16 -12.63
N ALA A 142 -12.90 7.09 -11.33
CA ALA A 142 -13.31 8.14 -10.41
C ALA A 142 -12.12 8.48 -9.50
N THR A 143 -11.52 9.66 -9.68
CA THR A 143 -10.31 10.06 -8.95
C THR A 143 -10.34 11.54 -8.57
N LYS A 144 -9.29 12.00 -7.91
CA LYS A 144 -9.09 13.41 -7.56
C LYS A 144 -8.03 14.06 -8.46
N PRO A 145 -8.08 15.40 -8.65
CA PRO A 145 -7.14 16.10 -9.52
C PRO A 145 -5.71 16.15 -8.99
N GLY A 146 -5.49 16.11 -7.67
CA GLY A 146 -4.18 16.24 -7.06
C GLY A 146 -3.72 15.00 -6.30
N GLY A 147 -2.43 14.91 -6.00
CA GLY A 147 -1.84 13.82 -5.22
C GLY A 147 -1.97 14.00 -3.71
N HIS A 148 -1.79 15.22 -3.22
CA HIS A 148 -1.89 15.53 -1.79
C HIS A 148 -3.34 15.69 -1.34
N THR A 149 -3.64 15.29 -0.12
CA THR A 149 -4.94 15.50 0.50
C THR A 149 -4.86 16.75 1.37
N THR A 150 -5.50 17.81 0.90
CA THR A 150 -5.55 19.10 1.59
C THR A 150 -6.81 19.28 2.45
N GLU A 151 -7.84 18.49 2.17
CA GLU A 151 -9.10 18.43 2.90
C GLU A 151 -9.77 17.07 2.62
N PHE A 152 -10.72 16.66 3.47
CA PHE A 152 -11.54 15.46 3.28
C PHE A 152 -12.98 15.76 2.89
N TYR A 153 -13.33 17.01 2.70
CA TYR A 153 -14.70 17.45 2.40
C TYR A 153 -14.74 18.36 1.19
N ASP A 154 -15.83 18.28 0.45
CA ASP A 154 -16.18 19.22 -0.62
C ASP A 154 -15.05 19.36 -1.68
N GLN A 155 -14.51 18.22 -2.09
CA GLN A 155 -13.32 18.14 -2.95
C GLN A 155 -13.68 18.23 -4.44
N ASP A 156 -12.69 18.66 -5.22
CA ASP A 156 -12.71 18.47 -6.66
C ASP A 156 -12.43 17.00 -6.99
N VAL A 157 -13.24 16.44 -7.89
CA VAL A 157 -13.15 15.06 -8.36
C VAL A 157 -13.16 15.00 -9.87
N ILE A 158 -12.56 13.96 -10.42
CA ILE A 158 -12.57 13.64 -11.83
C ILE A 158 -13.39 12.39 -12.04
N GLU A 159 -14.38 12.47 -12.91
CA GLU A 159 -15.21 11.35 -13.34
C GLU A 159 -15.52 11.53 -14.83
N ASP A 160 -15.37 10.48 -15.63
CA ASP A 160 -15.57 10.49 -17.08
C ASP A 160 -14.80 11.63 -17.78
N GLY A 161 -13.54 11.85 -17.39
CA GLY A 161 -12.68 12.89 -17.95
C GLY A 161 -13.04 14.32 -17.56
N LYS A 162 -13.98 14.52 -16.64
CA LYS A 162 -14.49 15.83 -16.24
C LYS A 162 -14.17 16.14 -14.78
N LEU A 163 -13.64 17.34 -14.57
CA LEU A 163 -13.46 17.91 -13.24
C LEU A 163 -14.80 18.48 -12.75
N ARG A 164 -15.21 18.10 -11.55
CA ARG A 164 -16.40 18.65 -10.87
C ARG A 164 -16.19 18.74 -9.38
N LYS A 165 -16.94 19.60 -8.73
CA LYS A 165 -16.97 19.66 -7.27
C LYS A 165 -17.95 18.62 -6.74
N GLU A 166 -17.52 17.89 -5.71
CA GLU A 166 -18.37 16.93 -4.99
C GLU A 166 -18.49 17.34 -3.53
N ALA A 167 -19.72 17.49 -3.07
CA ALA A 167 -19.99 17.83 -1.68
C ALA A 167 -19.89 16.62 -0.76
N GLY A 168 -19.52 16.85 0.49
CA GLY A 168 -19.50 15.84 1.54
C GLY A 168 -18.15 15.17 1.76
N TYR A 169 -18.16 14.09 2.51
CA TYR A 169 -16.97 13.38 2.96
C TYR A 169 -16.39 12.50 1.84
N THR A 170 -15.13 12.75 1.51
CA THR A 170 -14.46 12.13 0.36
C THR A 170 -14.29 10.60 0.50
N THR A 171 -14.09 10.11 1.73
CA THR A 171 -14.02 8.67 1.99
C THR A 171 -15.35 7.97 1.66
N ASP A 172 -16.49 8.57 2.05
CA ASP A 172 -17.81 8.06 1.69
C ASP A 172 -18.04 8.10 0.17
N LEU A 173 -17.53 9.14 -0.52
CA LEU A 173 -17.61 9.22 -1.98
C LEU A 173 -16.93 8.04 -2.64
N TRP A 174 -15.68 7.77 -2.27
CA TRP A 174 -14.92 6.66 -2.88
C TRP A 174 -15.57 5.31 -2.60
N THR A 175 -16.13 5.13 -1.40
CA THR A 175 -16.90 3.94 -1.04
C THR A 175 -18.13 3.78 -1.94
N ARG A 176 -18.95 4.85 -2.12
CA ARG A 176 -20.13 4.81 -3.01
C ARG A 176 -19.75 4.50 -4.46
N LYS A 177 -18.64 5.09 -4.97
CA LYS A 177 -18.15 4.82 -6.33
C LYS A 177 -17.65 3.38 -6.48
N GLY A 178 -16.98 2.85 -5.46
CA GLY A 178 -16.60 1.43 -5.42
C GLY A 178 -17.81 0.50 -5.42
N ILE A 179 -18.84 0.80 -4.63
CA ILE A 179 -20.11 0.07 -4.60
C ILE A 179 -20.82 0.14 -5.95
N GLN A 180 -20.89 1.33 -6.55
CA GLN A 180 -21.46 1.50 -7.90
C GLN A 180 -20.76 0.58 -8.91
N PHE A 181 -19.44 0.60 -8.94
CA PHE A 181 -18.66 -0.27 -9.83
C PHE A 181 -18.93 -1.76 -9.61
N ILE A 182 -19.00 -2.23 -8.35
CA ILE A 182 -19.31 -3.62 -8.01
C ILE A 182 -20.69 -4.00 -8.53
N GLN A 183 -21.71 -3.17 -8.32
CA GLN A 183 -23.09 -3.40 -8.76
C GLN A 183 -23.20 -3.50 -10.29
N GLU A 184 -22.51 -2.62 -11.01
CA GLU A 184 -22.52 -2.59 -12.47
C GLU A 184 -21.79 -3.79 -13.09
N ASN A 185 -20.87 -4.42 -12.37
CA ASN A 185 -20.02 -5.51 -12.87
C ASN A 185 -20.22 -6.86 -12.18
N LYS A 186 -21.24 -7.03 -11.35
CA LYS A 186 -21.50 -8.23 -10.55
C LYS A 186 -21.58 -9.54 -11.35
N GLU A 187 -21.94 -9.48 -12.64
CA GLU A 187 -22.11 -10.65 -13.50
C GLU A 187 -20.84 -11.08 -14.24
N ARG A 188 -19.73 -10.36 -14.09
CA ARG A 188 -18.42 -10.66 -14.74
C ARG A 188 -17.28 -10.53 -13.75
N PRO A 189 -16.12 -11.17 -14.01
CA PRO A 189 -14.94 -10.93 -13.20
C PRO A 189 -14.57 -9.45 -13.21
N PHE A 190 -14.29 -8.89 -12.04
CA PHE A 190 -13.88 -7.50 -11.93
C PHE A 190 -12.68 -7.32 -10.99
N PHE A 191 -11.92 -6.26 -11.25
CA PHE A 191 -10.88 -5.73 -10.38
C PHE A 191 -11.24 -4.32 -9.97
N LEU A 192 -11.57 -4.12 -8.70
CA LEU A 192 -11.74 -2.80 -8.11
C LEU A 192 -10.47 -2.39 -7.36
N PHE A 193 -9.82 -1.32 -7.81
CA PHE A 193 -8.80 -0.62 -7.06
C PHE A 193 -9.45 0.54 -6.30
N LEU A 194 -9.79 0.29 -5.01
CA LEU A 194 -10.38 1.28 -4.12
C LEU A 194 -9.27 1.95 -3.32
N ALA A 195 -8.87 3.13 -3.76
CA ALA A 195 -7.72 3.86 -3.27
C ALA A 195 -8.14 5.06 -2.41
N TYR A 196 -8.34 4.83 -1.10
CA TYR A 196 -8.72 5.89 -0.18
C TYR A 196 -7.65 6.98 -0.05
N ASN A 197 -8.09 8.21 0.18
CA ASN A 197 -7.23 9.32 0.57
C ASN A 197 -6.86 9.31 2.05
N GLY A 198 -7.66 8.63 2.87
CA GLY A 198 -7.48 8.52 4.31
C GLY A 198 -6.60 7.32 4.71
N PRO A 199 -6.11 7.35 5.97
CA PRO A 199 -6.26 8.44 6.95
C PRO A 199 -5.34 9.65 6.74
N TYR A 200 -4.39 9.62 5.86
CA TYR A 200 -3.43 10.60 5.37
C TYR A 200 -2.48 11.19 6.43
N SER A 201 -2.99 11.86 7.45
CA SER A 201 -2.24 12.31 8.66
C SER A 201 -1.09 13.28 8.43
N LEU A 202 -1.12 14.06 7.34
CA LEU A 202 -0.08 14.98 6.93
C LEU A 202 -0.66 16.35 6.57
N GLY A 203 0.21 17.39 6.64
CA GLY A 203 -0.12 18.74 6.22
C GLY A 203 -0.98 19.51 7.22
N GLU A 204 -1.29 20.75 6.89
CA GLU A 204 -2.00 21.69 7.77
C GLU A 204 -3.41 21.21 8.16
N LEU A 205 -4.02 20.34 7.36
CA LEU A 205 -5.33 19.77 7.68
C LEU A 205 -5.34 19.05 9.05
N MET A 206 -4.17 18.59 9.53
CA MET A 206 -4.04 17.92 10.84
C MET A 206 -4.25 18.86 12.03
N LEU A 207 -4.21 20.17 11.83
CA LEU A 207 -4.54 21.17 12.84
C LEU A 207 -6.04 21.51 12.89
N ASN A 208 -6.82 20.99 11.96
CA ASN A 208 -8.27 21.16 11.92
C ASN A 208 -8.95 20.02 12.67
N VAL A 209 -10.00 20.31 13.40
CA VAL A 209 -10.84 19.30 14.05
C VAL A 209 -11.42 18.35 12.99
N ALA A 210 -11.44 17.06 13.27
CA ALA A 210 -12.12 16.09 12.42
C ALA A 210 -13.63 16.43 12.32
N ARG A 211 -14.22 16.17 11.15
CA ARG A 211 -15.64 16.50 10.89
C ARG A 211 -16.49 15.27 10.62
N ASN A 212 -15.85 14.08 10.53
CA ASN A 212 -16.59 12.86 10.27
C ASN A 212 -17.36 12.37 11.51
N ARG A 213 -18.17 11.32 11.34
CA ARG A 213 -19.04 10.76 12.38
C ARG A 213 -18.32 10.23 13.63
N HIS A 214 -17.00 10.07 13.57
CA HIS A 214 -16.17 9.60 14.69
C HIS A 214 -15.53 10.75 15.50
N ALA A 215 -15.62 12.00 15.03
CA ALA A 215 -14.95 13.13 15.64
C ALA A 215 -15.29 13.30 17.13
N GLU A 216 -16.59 13.21 17.49
CA GLU A 216 -17.03 13.38 18.89
C GLU A 216 -16.54 12.26 19.81
N TYR A 217 -16.38 11.03 19.28
CA TYR A 217 -15.84 9.90 20.06
C TYR A 217 -14.36 10.09 20.42
N TYR A 218 -13.59 10.74 19.55
CA TYR A 218 -12.15 10.92 19.76
C TYR A 218 -11.79 12.26 20.42
N LYS A 219 -12.74 13.16 20.51
CA LYS A 219 -12.55 14.46 21.16
C LYS A 219 -12.12 14.28 22.61
N ASP A 220 -11.03 14.96 22.98
CA ASP A 220 -10.43 14.93 24.31
C ASP A 220 -10.04 13.51 24.80
N LYS A 221 -9.96 12.52 23.90
CA LYS A 221 -9.59 11.15 24.24
C LYS A 221 -8.12 11.09 24.64
N HIS A 222 -7.84 10.43 25.76
CA HIS A 222 -6.47 10.05 26.09
C HIS A 222 -6.05 8.86 25.22
N PHE A 223 -4.99 9.05 24.43
CA PHE A 223 -4.40 8.01 23.58
C PHE A 223 -3.14 7.44 24.21
N THR A 224 -3.03 6.12 24.21
CA THR A 224 -1.82 5.40 24.63
C THR A 224 -0.97 4.98 23.42
N CYS A 225 -1.57 4.94 22.23
CA CYS A 225 -0.91 4.52 20.98
C CYS A 225 -0.04 5.62 20.34
N PHE A 226 -0.16 6.86 20.78
CA PHE A 226 0.66 7.99 20.31
C PHE A 226 1.69 8.36 21.40
N PRO A 227 2.94 7.94 21.29
CA PRO A 227 3.98 8.36 22.23
C PRO A 227 4.24 9.87 22.13
N VAL A 228 4.49 10.50 23.27
CA VAL A 228 4.78 11.94 23.38
C VAL A 228 6.28 12.11 23.63
N ASP A 229 7.10 11.65 22.70
CA ASP A 229 8.56 11.78 22.75
C ASP A 229 8.99 13.21 22.33
N ALA A 230 10.18 13.65 22.76
CA ALA A 230 10.78 14.89 22.27
C ALA A 230 10.99 14.82 20.75
N MET A 231 10.76 15.95 20.05
CA MET A 231 10.89 15.99 18.60
C MET A 231 12.28 15.55 18.15
N HIS A 232 12.30 14.60 17.21
CA HIS A 232 13.55 14.10 16.63
C HIS A 232 14.26 15.21 15.83
N PRO A 233 15.60 15.34 15.92
CA PRO A 233 16.35 16.40 15.23
C PRO A 233 16.25 16.35 13.70
N TRP A 234 15.92 15.20 13.12
CA TRP A 234 15.73 15.04 11.68
C TRP A 234 14.36 15.49 11.18
N GLN A 235 13.40 15.81 12.08
CA GLN A 235 12.07 16.27 11.67
C GLN A 235 12.16 17.59 10.90
N GLN A 236 11.70 17.61 9.66
CA GLN A 236 11.61 18.82 8.82
C GLN A 236 10.18 19.22 8.55
N GLY A 237 9.37 18.34 7.96
CA GLY A 237 7.94 18.55 7.77
C GLY A 237 7.15 18.28 9.06
N ASN A 238 5.88 18.65 9.08
CA ASN A 238 4.91 18.25 10.09
C ASN A 238 5.22 18.71 11.54
N LYS A 239 6.19 19.59 11.75
CA LYS A 239 6.56 20.14 13.08
C LYS A 239 5.38 20.76 13.85
N PRO A 240 4.45 21.50 13.20
CA PRO A 240 3.36 22.19 13.92
C PRO A 240 2.40 21.27 14.65
N PHE A 241 2.24 20.01 14.20
CA PHE A 241 1.29 19.08 14.81
C PHE A 241 1.93 17.90 15.55
N HIS A 242 3.26 17.89 15.65
CA HIS A 242 3.96 16.95 16.53
C HIS A 242 3.45 17.07 17.97
N ASN A 243 3.05 15.96 18.58
CA ASN A 243 2.47 15.87 19.92
C ASN A 243 1.19 16.71 20.12
N LYS A 244 0.46 17.05 19.06
CA LYS A 244 -0.80 17.79 19.16
C LYS A 244 -1.98 16.85 19.28
N GLN A 245 -2.78 17.05 20.34
CA GLN A 245 -3.99 16.28 20.59
C GLN A 245 -4.93 16.27 19.37
N VAL A 246 -5.18 17.41 18.75
CA VAL A 246 -6.03 17.53 17.56
C VAL A 246 -5.55 16.69 16.38
N ALA A 247 -4.22 16.51 16.21
CA ALA A 247 -3.67 15.69 15.16
C ALA A 247 -3.88 14.18 15.43
N MET A 248 -3.75 13.77 16.70
CA MET A 248 -4.04 12.39 17.13
C MET A 248 -5.51 12.05 16.97
N GLU A 249 -6.41 12.95 17.41
CA GLU A 249 -7.85 12.83 17.25
C GLU A 249 -8.25 12.71 15.78
N ARG A 250 -7.65 13.54 14.93
CA ARG A 250 -7.92 13.52 13.49
C ARG A 250 -7.47 12.22 12.84
N LEU A 251 -6.25 11.76 13.10
CA LEU A 251 -5.77 10.47 12.59
C LEU A 251 -6.71 9.33 12.99
N ALA A 252 -7.11 9.30 14.26
CA ALA A 252 -8.01 8.26 14.77
C ALA A 252 -9.39 8.32 14.08
N ALA A 253 -9.96 9.52 13.96
CA ALA A 253 -11.27 9.71 13.33
C ALA A 253 -11.25 9.34 11.83
N GLU A 254 -10.21 9.75 11.08
CA GLU A 254 -10.10 9.42 9.66
C GLU A 254 -9.83 7.91 9.44
N THR A 255 -9.08 7.27 10.34
CA THR A 255 -8.88 5.81 10.32
C THR A 255 -10.20 5.07 10.51
N SER A 256 -11.03 5.50 11.48
CA SER A 256 -12.36 4.91 11.69
C SER A 256 -13.33 5.21 10.54
N GLY A 257 -13.19 6.37 9.87
CA GLY A 257 -13.96 6.67 8.67
C GLY A 257 -13.64 5.73 7.49
N VAL A 258 -12.37 5.38 7.33
CA VAL A 258 -11.95 4.35 6.35
C VAL A 258 -12.52 2.98 6.73
N ASP A 259 -12.49 2.61 8.01
CA ASP A 259 -13.06 1.36 8.52
C ASP A 259 -14.54 1.21 8.17
N ASP A 260 -15.33 2.29 8.30
CA ASP A 260 -16.75 2.29 7.88
C ASP A 260 -16.88 1.94 6.39
N GLY A 261 -16.08 2.57 5.54
CA GLY A 261 -16.10 2.30 4.10
C GLY A 261 -15.76 0.84 3.76
N VAL A 262 -14.80 0.25 4.49
CA VAL A 262 -14.49 -1.19 4.37
C VAL A 262 -15.71 -2.03 4.74
N GLY A 263 -16.41 -1.67 5.81
CA GLY A 263 -17.63 -2.34 6.26
C GLY A 263 -18.75 -2.29 5.22
N GLU A 264 -18.94 -1.15 4.57
CA GLU A 264 -19.93 -0.96 3.51
C GLU A 264 -19.61 -1.81 2.27
N ILE A 265 -18.35 -1.83 1.81
CA ILE A 265 -17.90 -2.67 0.69
C ILE A 265 -18.12 -4.15 0.99
N MET A 266 -17.72 -4.63 2.18
CA MET A 266 -17.90 -6.01 2.59
C MET A 266 -19.37 -6.40 2.66
N SER A 267 -20.22 -5.50 3.16
CA SER A 267 -21.67 -5.70 3.26
C SER A 267 -22.31 -5.80 1.87
N GLU A 268 -21.87 -4.97 0.94
CA GLU A 268 -22.39 -4.98 -0.44
C GLU A 268 -21.99 -6.26 -1.19
N ILE A 269 -20.72 -6.67 -1.10
CA ILE A 269 -20.24 -7.93 -1.68
C ILE A 269 -21.10 -9.11 -1.18
N LYS A 270 -21.37 -9.16 0.13
CA LYS A 270 -22.20 -10.20 0.74
C LYS A 270 -23.65 -10.11 0.29
N ARG A 271 -24.25 -8.90 0.25
CA ARG A 271 -25.62 -8.65 -0.21
C ARG A 271 -25.86 -9.14 -1.65
N LEU A 272 -24.85 -9.01 -2.50
CA LEU A 272 -24.89 -9.43 -3.90
C LEU A 272 -24.60 -10.94 -4.09
N GLY A 273 -24.30 -11.68 -3.02
CA GLY A 273 -23.94 -13.11 -3.11
C GLY A 273 -22.56 -13.37 -3.73
N LEU A 274 -21.68 -12.38 -3.72
CA LEU A 274 -20.35 -12.46 -4.34
C LEU A 274 -19.25 -12.87 -3.36
N ASP A 275 -19.55 -13.03 -2.08
CA ASP A 275 -18.58 -13.11 -0.97
C ASP A 275 -17.56 -14.25 -1.15
N GLU A 276 -18.01 -15.47 -1.48
CA GLU A 276 -17.15 -16.62 -1.66
C GLU A 276 -16.29 -16.53 -2.94
N ASN A 277 -16.76 -15.77 -3.94
CA ASN A 277 -16.03 -15.57 -5.21
C ASN A 277 -15.37 -14.20 -5.32
N THR A 278 -15.03 -13.56 -4.19
CA THR A 278 -14.32 -12.28 -4.17
C THR A 278 -13.17 -12.33 -3.18
N ILE A 279 -11.94 -12.11 -3.67
CA ILE A 279 -10.81 -11.83 -2.80
C ILE A 279 -10.81 -10.34 -2.43
N VAL A 280 -10.88 -10.05 -1.15
CA VAL A 280 -10.73 -8.69 -0.61
C VAL A 280 -9.34 -8.57 0.01
N ILE A 281 -8.61 -7.57 -0.45
CA ILE A 281 -7.24 -7.29 -0.04
C ILE A 281 -7.21 -5.88 0.55
N TYR A 282 -6.65 -5.74 1.74
CA TYR A 282 -6.47 -4.45 2.41
C TYR A 282 -5.01 -4.17 2.64
N ALA A 283 -4.52 -3.02 2.20
CA ALA A 283 -3.16 -2.55 2.41
C ALA A 283 -3.11 -1.02 2.57
N ALA A 284 -1.94 -0.50 2.92
CA ALA A 284 -1.61 0.92 2.78
C ALA A 284 -0.47 1.11 1.77
N ASP A 285 -0.38 2.31 1.19
CA ASP A 285 0.72 2.61 0.27
C ASP A 285 2.05 2.74 1.01
N GLN A 286 2.09 3.35 2.19
CA GLN A 286 3.24 3.37 3.11
C GLN A 286 2.79 3.49 4.55
N GLY A 287 3.72 3.22 5.47
CA GLY A 287 3.52 3.41 6.89
C GLY A 287 3.59 4.88 7.32
N LEU A 288 3.48 5.10 8.61
CA LEU A 288 3.47 6.42 9.23
C LEU A 288 4.07 6.34 10.64
N MET A 289 4.91 7.31 10.99
CA MET A 289 5.27 7.61 12.38
C MET A 289 4.23 8.56 12.96
N GLY A 290 3.64 8.20 14.11
CA GLY A 290 2.65 9.00 14.84
C GLY A 290 3.15 9.43 16.22
N GLY A 291 4.40 9.93 16.29
CA GLY A 291 5.05 10.33 17.54
C GLY A 291 6.17 9.39 18.02
N GLN A 292 6.22 8.16 17.51
CA GLN A 292 7.27 7.21 17.88
C GLN A 292 8.66 7.80 17.55
N ASN A 293 9.61 7.66 18.47
CA ASN A 293 10.94 8.28 18.39
C ASN A 293 10.92 9.81 18.22
N GLY A 294 9.85 10.49 18.62
CA GLY A 294 9.69 11.92 18.40
C GLY A 294 9.50 12.30 16.92
N MET A 295 9.03 11.37 16.10
CA MET A 295 8.83 11.55 14.66
C MET A 295 7.35 11.57 14.30
N TRP A 296 6.95 12.48 13.39
CA TRP A 296 5.60 12.52 12.82
C TRP A 296 5.66 12.64 11.31
N GLY A 297 5.15 11.63 10.62
CA GLY A 297 5.12 11.59 9.16
C GLY A 297 5.76 10.35 8.54
N MET A 298 6.03 10.44 7.26
CA MET A 298 6.69 9.43 6.44
C MET A 298 8.09 9.90 6.01
N GLY A 299 8.85 9.09 5.27
CA GLY A 299 10.28 9.31 5.07
C GLY A 299 10.71 10.65 4.48
N ASP A 300 9.89 11.25 3.61
CA ASP A 300 10.16 12.56 2.99
C ASP A 300 10.05 13.75 3.96
N HIS A 301 9.48 13.55 5.14
CA HIS A 301 9.38 14.59 6.18
C HIS A 301 10.62 14.70 7.06
N PHE A 302 11.67 13.94 6.77
CA PHE A 302 12.91 13.91 7.55
C PHE A 302 14.12 14.24 6.70
N ARG A 303 15.15 14.84 7.32
CA ARG A 303 16.45 15.03 6.71
C ARG A 303 17.53 14.60 7.71
N PRO A 304 18.31 13.57 7.40
CA PRO A 304 18.26 12.72 6.19
C PRO A 304 16.90 12.00 5.99
N ILE A 305 16.64 11.53 4.74
CA ILE A 305 15.40 10.78 4.45
C ILE A 305 15.22 9.63 5.44
N GLY A 306 14.03 9.55 6.02
CA GLY A 306 13.69 8.55 7.03
C GLY A 306 13.49 7.16 6.41
N ALA A 307 13.98 6.14 7.12
CA ALA A 307 13.83 4.74 6.73
C ALA A 307 13.45 3.85 7.93
N HIS A 308 12.81 4.41 8.94
CA HIS A 308 12.39 3.67 10.14
C HIS A 308 11.29 2.64 9.80
N GLU A 309 11.26 1.55 10.56
CA GLU A 309 10.34 0.41 10.35
C GLU A 309 8.89 0.85 10.18
N LEU A 310 8.38 1.73 11.07
CA LEU A 310 6.99 2.17 11.03
C LEU A 310 6.65 3.07 9.83
N MET A 311 7.63 3.65 9.14
CA MET A 311 7.41 4.38 7.88
C MET A 311 7.17 3.42 6.71
N MET A 312 7.56 2.16 6.87
CA MET A 312 7.47 1.13 5.84
C MET A 312 6.47 0.02 6.19
N ASN A 313 6.25 -0.27 7.49
CA ASN A 313 5.35 -1.32 7.92
C ASN A 313 3.90 -0.93 7.66
N ILE A 314 3.28 -1.66 6.72
CA ILE A 314 1.91 -1.45 6.26
C ILE A 314 1.00 -2.60 6.73
N PRO A 315 -0.29 -2.36 6.92
CA PRO A 315 -1.24 -3.44 7.02
C PRO A 315 -1.29 -4.22 5.70
N PHE A 316 -1.43 -5.54 5.77
CA PHE A 316 -1.61 -6.37 4.59
C PHE A 316 -2.46 -7.59 4.94
N ILE A 317 -3.71 -7.58 4.49
CA ILE A 317 -4.73 -8.55 4.87
C ILE A 317 -5.36 -9.10 3.59
N PHE A 318 -5.57 -10.41 3.53
CA PHE A 318 -6.20 -11.10 2.42
C PHE A 318 -7.36 -11.94 2.95
N ARG A 319 -8.54 -11.80 2.33
CA ARG A 319 -9.72 -12.56 2.71
C ARG A 319 -10.47 -13.07 1.47
N GLN A 320 -10.74 -14.36 1.43
CA GLN A 320 -11.72 -14.97 0.53
C GLN A 320 -12.31 -16.18 1.26
N PRO A 321 -13.60 -16.16 1.63
CA PRO A 321 -14.23 -17.27 2.35
C PRO A 321 -14.12 -18.59 1.58
N GLY A 322 -13.84 -19.66 2.32
CA GLY A 322 -13.69 -21.00 1.75
C GLY A 322 -12.42 -21.25 0.91
N LYS A 323 -11.63 -20.21 0.64
CA LYS A 323 -10.36 -20.33 -0.12
C LYS A 323 -9.14 -19.92 0.71
N ILE A 324 -9.26 -18.88 1.52
CA ILE A 324 -8.23 -18.40 2.47
C ILE A 324 -8.69 -18.74 3.88
N SER A 325 -7.81 -19.37 4.66
CA SER A 325 -8.13 -19.75 6.04
C SER A 325 -8.34 -18.52 6.91
N ALA A 326 -9.41 -18.54 7.71
CA ALA A 326 -9.73 -17.46 8.64
C ALA A 326 -8.82 -17.45 9.86
N GLY A 327 -8.57 -16.28 10.45
CA GLY A 327 -7.87 -16.09 11.72
C GLY A 327 -6.36 -16.40 11.67
N VAL A 328 -5.78 -16.44 10.48
CA VAL A 328 -4.34 -16.72 10.32
C VAL A 328 -3.53 -15.44 10.45
N SER A 329 -2.44 -15.51 11.21
CA SER A 329 -1.41 -14.46 11.27
C SER A 329 -0.08 -15.03 10.82
N SER A 330 0.61 -14.33 9.94
CA SER A 330 1.95 -14.71 9.45
C SER A 330 2.92 -13.57 9.64
N ASP A 331 4.15 -13.91 10.02
CA ASP A 331 5.24 -12.97 10.29
C ASP A 331 6.35 -13.04 9.23
N ILE A 332 6.09 -13.60 8.06
CA ILE A 332 7.04 -13.52 6.94
C ILE A 332 7.27 -12.06 6.53
N LEU A 333 8.51 -11.72 6.21
CA LEU A 333 8.85 -10.41 5.66
C LEU A 333 8.50 -10.38 4.16
N VAL A 334 7.49 -9.58 3.82
CA VAL A 334 7.09 -9.33 2.43
C VAL A 334 7.20 -7.86 2.09
N SER A 335 7.40 -7.56 0.82
CA SER A 335 7.33 -6.19 0.32
C SER A 335 6.13 -6.03 -0.62
N ASN A 336 5.72 -4.77 -0.85
CA ASN A 336 4.66 -4.47 -1.82
C ASN A 336 5.02 -4.85 -3.26
N TYR A 337 6.30 -5.03 -3.62
CA TYR A 337 6.68 -5.61 -4.92
C TYR A 337 6.38 -7.12 -5.03
N ASP A 338 6.17 -7.84 -3.91
CA ASP A 338 5.73 -9.24 -3.88
C ASP A 338 4.22 -9.37 -4.20
N PHE A 339 3.47 -8.25 -4.23
CA PHE A 339 2.02 -8.25 -4.41
C PHE A 339 1.59 -8.76 -5.79
N MET A 340 2.12 -8.17 -6.85
CA MET A 340 1.71 -8.51 -8.22
C MET A 340 1.96 -9.99 -8.55
N PRO A 341 3.16 -10.58 -8.36
CA PRO A 341 3.36 -12.00 -8.61
C PRO A 341 2.50 -12.91 -7.74
N THR A 342 2.27 -12.53 -6.46
CA THR A 342 1.40 -13.28 -5.55
C THR A 342 -0.06 -13.28 -6.03
N LEU A 343 -0.59 -12.12 -6.37
CA LEU A 343 -1.98 -12.01 -6.83
C LEU A 343 -2.18 -12.75 -8.16
N LEU A 344 -1.28 -12.57 -9.12
CA LEU A 344 -1.38 -13.26 -10.41
C LEU A 344 -1.31 -14.78 -10.24
N ASN A 345 -0.42 -15.29 -9.38
CA ASN A 345 -0.38 -16.72 -9.09
C ASN A 345 -1.66 -17.20 -8.36
N TYR A 346 -2.15 -16.42 -7.40
CA TYR A 346 -3.41 -16.74 -6.72
C TYR A 346 -4.59 -16.85 -7.69
N LEU A 347 -4.61 -16.03 -8.72
CA LEU A 347 -5.64 -16.03 -9.78
C LEU A 347 -5.38 -17.05 -10.89
N ASN A 348 -4.30 -17.86 -10.81
CA ASN A 348 -3.81 -18.75 -11.85
C ASN A 348 -3.44 -18.03 -13.17
N LEU A 349 -2.88 -16.83 -13.05
CA LEU A 349 -2.41 -15.96 -14.14
C LEU A 349 -0.88 -15.75 -14.11
N GLN A 350 -0.13 -16.64 -13.45
CA GLN A 350 1.34 -16.51 -13.30
C GLN A 350 2.08 -16.45 -14.64
N ASP A 351 1.54 -17.07 -15.68
CA ASP A 351 2.06 -17.01 -17.05
C ASP A 351 1.90 -15.63 -17.71
N LYS A 352 1.09 -14.75 -17.13
CA LYS A 352 0.85 -13.37 -17.57
C LYS A 352 1.75 -12.35 -16.88
N MET A 353 2.59 -12.78 -15.93
CA MET A 353 3.53 -11.86 -15.27
C MET A 353 4.48 -11.24 -16.31
N PRO A 354 4.60 -9.89 -16.36
CA PRO A 354 5.52 -9.23 -17.27
C PRO A 354 6.96 -9.70 -17.04
N GLN A 355 7.67 -10.02 -18.12
CA GLN A 355 9.02 -10.58 -18.04
C GLN A 355 10.10 -9.50 -18.08
N LYS A 356 9.76 -8.29 -18.52
CA LYS A 356 10.71 -7.15 -18.62
C LYS A 356 10.04 -5.84 -18.22
N PRO A 357 10.67 -5.04 -17.33
CA PRO A 357 11.85 -5.41 -16.52
C PRO A 357 11.57 -6.61 -15.60
N ASN A 358 12.61 -7.36 -15.23
CA ASN A 358 12.46 -8.49 -14.31
C ASN A 358 12.12 -7.96 -12.90
N SER A 359 10.92 -8.29 -12.42
CA SER A 359 10.46 -7.89 -11.08
C SER A 359 11.30 -8.58 -9.98
N PRO A 360 11.64 -7.88 -8.88
CA PRO A 360 12.20 -8.52 -7.69
C PRO A 360 11.17 -9.28 -6.86
N GLY A 361 9.88 -9.14 -7.18
CA GLY A 361 8.79 -9.71 -6.41
C GLY A 361 8.78 -11.23 -6.39
N ARG A 362 8.41 -11.77 -5.24
CA ARG A 362 8.31 -13.21 -4.96
C ARG A 362 6.85 -13.58 -4.71
N ASP A 363 6.50 -14.82 -4.93
CA ASP A 363 5.14 -15.34 -4.77
C ASP A 363 4.94 -16.01 -3.41
N PHE A 364 4.08 -15.45 -2.56
CA PHE A 364 3.64 -16.07 -1.32
C PHE A 364 2.19 -16.63 -1.40
N SER A 365 1.60 -16.75 -2.59
CA SER A 365 0.24 -17.24 -2.75
C SER A 365 0.01 -18.65 -2.18
N PRO A 366 1.00 -19.57 -2.13
CA PRO A 366 0.79 -20.84 -1.46
C PRO A 366 0.48 -20.68 0.04
N LEU A 367 1.01 -19.64 0.71
CA LEU A 367 0.65 -19.32 2.08
C LEU A 367 -0.84 -18.93 2.20
N LEU A 368 -1.36 -18.15 1.25
CA LEU A 368 -2.78 -17.78 1.21
C LEU A 368 -3.68 -19.01 1.04
N ARG A 369 -3.17 -20.08 0.42
CA ARG A 369 -3.84 -21.37 0.26
C ARG A 369 -3.60 -22.34 1.42
N GLY A 370 -3.08 -21.85 2.56
CA GLY A 370 -2.81 -22.65 3.77
C GLY A 370 -1.61 -23.58 3.68
N LYS A 371 -0.73 -23.41 2.68
CA LYS A 371 0.50 -24.21 2.54
C LYS A 371 1.65 -23.58 3.30
N LYS A 372 2.54 -24.39 3.87
CA LYS A 372 3.83 -23.92 4.34
C LYS A 372 4.71 -23.55 3.16
N ILE A 373 5.47 -22.48 3.29
CA ILE A 373 6.44 -22.03 2.29
C ILE A 373 7.82 -21.90 2.93
N GLU A 374 8.85 -22.17 2.15
CA GLU A 374 10.20 -21.71 2.46
C GLU A 374 10.28 -20.24 2.01
N TRP A 375 10.66 -19.36 2.92
CA TRP A 375 10.65 -17.93 2.66
C TRP A 375 11.88 -17.27 3.26
N GLU A 376 12.64 -16.59 2.41
CA GLU A 376 13.75 -15.77 2.86
C GLU A 376 13.21 -14.45 3.41
N ASN A 377 13.38 -14.24 4.72
CA ASN A 377 12.92 -13.04 5.40
C ASN A 377 13.88 -11.87 5.15
N GLU A 378 13.85 -11.34 3.93
CA GLU A 378 14.64 -10.23 3.48
C GLU A 378 13.80 -9.33 2.55
N VAL A 379 13.82 -8.02 2.81
CA VAL A 379 13.16 -7.01 1.95
C VAL A 379 14.05 -5.79 1.79
N PHE A 380 13.84 -5.09 0.68
CA PHE A 380 14.65 -3.93 0.28
C PHE A 380 13.78 -2.69 0.11
N TYR A 381 14.40 -1.58 0.39
CA TYR A 381 13.78 -0.26 0.39
C TYR A 381 14.62 0.70 -0.45
N GLU A 382 13.98 1.63 -1.15
CA GLU A 382 14.67 2.68 -1.89
C GLU A 382 13.84 3.97 -1.90
N MET A 383 14.45 5.06 -1.46
CA MET A 383 13.95 6.42 -1.72
C MET A 383 15.12 7.33 -2.00
N GLU A 384 15.19 7.86 -3.22
CA GLU A 384 16.25 8.78 -3.66
C GLU A 384 17.66 8.30 -3.31
N ASN A 385 18.36 9.06 -2.46
CA ASN A 385 19.71 8.74 -2.03
C ASN A 385 19.79 7.73 -0.87
N THR A 386 18.65 7.13 -0.47
CA THR A 386 18.55 6.22 0.67
C THR A 386 18.12 4.84 0.20
N ARG A 387 18.85 3.81 0.57
CA ARG A 387 18.51 2.39 0.38
C ARG A 387 18.64 1.66 1.69
N ALA A 388 17.82 0.64 1.91
CA ALA A 388 17.92 -0.19 3.08
C ALA A 388 17.64 -1.67 2.76
N ILE A 389 18.20 -2.54 3.61
CA ILE A 389 17.88 -3.95 3.69
C ILE A 389 17.34 -4.25 5.09
N ARG A 390 16.26 -5.02 5.17
CA ARG A 390 15.64 -5.51 6.40
C ARG A 390 15.57 -7.03 6.36
N THR A 391 16.19 -7.68 7.34
CA THR A 391 16.17 -9.13 7.54
C THR A 391 15.45 -9.46 8.86
N ASP A 392 15.31 -10.73 9.24
CA ASP A 392 14.67 -11.11 10.51
C ASP A 392 15.25 -10.41 11.75
N GLY A 393 16.56 -10.23 11.78
CA GLY A 393 17.22 -9.71 12.97
C GLY A 393 17.88 -8.36 12.82
N TRP A 394 18.02 -7.88 11.59
CA TRP A 394 18.84 -6.69 11.33
C TRP A 394 18.24 -5.79 10.28
N LYS A 395 18.60 -4.51 10.38
CA LYS A 395 18.31 -3.51 9.35
C LYS A 395 19.55 -2.65 9.13
N TYR A 396 19.91 -2.48 7.87
CA TYR A 396 20.98 -1.56 7.45
C TYR A 396 20.43 -0.52 6.50
N VAL A 397 20.74 0.76 6.76
CA VAL A 397 20.36 1.91 5.92
C VAL A 397 21.62 2.55 5.38
N ALA A 398 21.72 2.58 4.06
CA ALA A 398 22.80 3.26 3.32
C ALA A 398 22.27 4.53 2.68
N ARG A 399 23.07 5.61 2.72
CA ARG A 399 22.77 6.87 2.02
C ARG A 399 23.95 7.30 1.16
N PHE A 400 23.69 7.50 -0.11
CA PHE A 400 24.69 7.91 -1.09
C PHE A 400 24.88 9.43 -1.08
N PRO A 401 26.13 9.96 -1.19
CA PRO A 401 27.37 9.16 -1.25
C PRO A 401 27.99 8.85 0.12
N ASN A 402 27.67 9.60 1.20
CA ASN A 402 28.49 9.64 2.40
C ASN A 402 27.71 9.40 3.71
N GLY A 403 26.51 8.84 3.64
CA GLY A 403 25.69 8.59 4.81
C GLY A 403 24.78 9.79 5.22
N PRO A 404 24.34 9.87 6.46
CA PRO A 404 24.65 8.99 7.59
C PRO A 404 24.15 7.56 7.36
N PHE A 405 24.92 6.59 7.84
CA PHE A 405 24.57 5.17 7.79
C PHE A 405 23.94 4.74 9.11
N GLU A 406 23.05 3.75 9.02
CA GLU A 406 22.36 3.23 10.21
C GLU A 406 22.40 1.70 10.20
N LEU A 407 22.59 1.10 11.38
CA LEU A 407 22.53 -0.34 11.59
C LEU A 407 21.74 -0.60 12.87
N TYR A 408 20.70 -1.44 12.77
CA TYR A 408 19.85 -1.77 13.92
C TYR A 408 19.74 -3.27 14.13
N ASN A 409 19.80 -3.69 15.39
CA ASN A 409 19.43 -5.04 15.78
C ASN A 409 17.92 -5.08 16.10
N MET A 410 17.13 -5.51 15.15
CA MET A 410 15.66 -5.46 15.22
C MET A 410 15.06 -6.42 16.26
N LYS A 411 15.84 -7.37 16.79
CA LYS A 411 15.38 -8.25 17.88
C LYS A 411 15.53 -7.60 19.24
N LEU A 412 16.59 -6.81 19.44
CA LEU A 412 16.90 -6.13 20.68
C LEU A 412 16.33 -4.73 20.75
N ASP A 413 16.26 -4.06 19.60
CA ASP A 413 15.79 -2.68 19.43
C ASP A 413 14.80 -2.58 18.25
N PRO A 414 13.60 -3.13 18.37
CA PRO A 414 12.59 -3.07 17.32
C PRO A 414 12.07 -1.64 17.06
N GLN A 415 12.39 -0.70 17.94
CA GLN A 415 12.03 0.72 17.80
C GLN A 415 13.12 1.57 17.15
N GLU A 416 14.28 0.98 16.83
CA GLU A 416 15.39 1.66 16.15
C GLU A 416 15.90 2.91 16.89
N ARG A 417 16.03 2.81 18.22
CA ARG A 417 16.48 3.91 19.07
C ARG A 417 18.01 4.02 19.14
N PHE A 418 18.75 2.92 18.85
CA PHE A 418 20.20 2.83 19.04
C PHE A 418 20.87 2.42 17.72
N ASN A 419 21.37 3.42 16.99
CA ASN A 419 22.16 3.17 15.80
C ASN A 419 23.50 2.50 16.16
N MET A 420 23.69 1.26 15.73
CA MET A 420 24.90 0.46 15.98
C MET A 420 25.96 0.58 14.87
N TYR A 421 25.73 1.42 13.85
CA TYR A 421 26.73 1.62 12.78
C TYR A 421 28.05 2.09 13.35
N GLY A 422 29.14 1.39 13.00
CA GLY A 422 30.50 1.69 13.50
C GLY A 422 30.79 1.24 14.93
N GLN A 423 29.85 0.52 15.58
CA GLN A 423 30.13 -0.05 16.90
C GLN A 423 31.02 -1.32 16.78
N PRO A 424 31.98 -1.52 17.70
CA PRO A 424 32.80 -2.73 17.70
C PRO A 424 31.94 -4.01 17.71
N GLY A 425 32.35 -5.00 16.89
CA GLY A 425 31.66 -6.30 16.79
C GLY A 425 30.52 -6.34 15.81
N THR A 426 30.21 -5.25 15.09
CA THR A 426 29.17 -5.20 14.08
C THR A 426 29.71 -5.32 12.64
N GLU A 427 31.00 -5.33 12.45
CA GLU A 427 31.69 -5.25 11.15
C GLU A 427 31.28 -6.38 10.19
N GLY A 428 31.24 -7.63 10.72
CA GLY A 428 30.86 -8.80 9.92
C GLY A 428 29.40 -8.73 9.45
N LYS A 429 28.49 -8.31 10.34
CA LYS A 429 27.09 -8.15 9.99
C LYS A 429 26.87 -7.00 9.00
N LEU A 430 27.55 -5.89 9.20
CA LEU A 430 27.50 -4.76 8.28
C LEU A 430 27.99 -5.14 6.88
N ALA A 431 29.11 -5.89 6.79
CA ALA A 431 29.63 -6.36 5.52
C ALA A 431 28.65 -7.28 4.78
N GLU A 432 28.03 -8.23 5.50
CA GLU A 432 26.99 -9.13 4.97
C GLU A 432 25.81 -8.34 4.39
N LEU A 433 25.21 -7.45 5.20
CA LEU A 433 24.03 -6.68 4.80
C LEU A 433 24.34 -5.70 3.66
N SER A 434 25.50 -5.07 3.69
CA SER A 434 25.97 -4.18 2.61
C SER A 434 26.16 -4.93 1.29
N LEU A 435 26.71 -6.15 1.35
CA LEU A 435 26.88 -6.99 0.17
C LEU A 435 25.52 -7.39 -0.40
N ASN A 436 24.58 -7.85 0.43
CA ASN A 436 23.24 -8.25 -0.02
C ASN A 436 22.47 -7.06 -0.61
N LEU A 437 22.55 -5.89 0.03
CA LEU A 437 21.95 -4.66 -0.47
C LEU A 437 22.48 -4.31 -1.88
N ASN A 438 23.79 -4.32 -2.05
CA ASN A 438 24.43 -4.00 -3.32
C ASN A 438 24.06 -5.03 -4.40
N ASN A 439 24.13 -6.33 -4.10
CA ASN A 439 23.75 -7.40 -5.03
C ASN A 439 22.30 -7.29 -5.52
N PHE A 440 21.37 -6.94 -4.61
CA PHE A 440 19.98 -6.72 -4.99
C PHE A 440 19.82 -5.60 -6.03
N PHE A 441 20.41 -4.42 -5.74
CA PHE A 441 20.28 -3.30 -6.67
C PHE A 441 21.12 -3.46 -7.94
N GLU A 442 22.23 -4.20 -7.91
CA GLU A 442 22.97 -4.56 -9.11
C GLU A 442 22.17 -5.50 -10.04
N LYS A 443 21.43 -6.41 -9.44
CA LYS A 443 20.60 -7.38 -10.18
C LYS A 443 19.35 -6.74 -10.79
N TYR A 444 18.70 -5.83 -10.09
CA TYR A 444 17.36 -5.38 -10.46
C TYR A 444 17.28 -3.93 -10.96
N ALA A 445 18.17 -3.04 -10.53
CA ALA A 445 18.09 -1.63 -10.94
C ALA A 445 18.38 -1.45 -12.45
N ASP A 446 17.50 -0.72 -13.14
CA ASP A 446 17.71 -0.30 -14.52
C ASP A 446 18.70 0.86 -14.56
N PRO A 447 19.77 0.82 -15.35
CA PRO A 447 20.72 1.92 -15.47
C PRO A 447 20.07 3.27 -15.83
N LYS A 448 18.97 3.26 -16.59
CA LYS A 448 18.18 4.45 -16.95
C LYS A 448 17.65 5.19 -15.73
N TYR A 449 17.26 4.44 -14.69
CA TYR A 449 16.60 4.97 -13.50
C TYR A 449 17.40 4.79 -12.20
N ASN A 450 18.54 4.13 -12.24
CA ASN A 450 19.41 3.99 -11.07
C ASN A 450 20.15 5.31 -10.75
N ILE A 451 19.52 6.17 -9.95
CA ILE A 451 20.06 7.50 -9.63
C ILE A 451 21.37 7.46 -8.83
N TRP A 452 21.69 6.33 -8.16
CA TRP A 452 22.97 6.12 -7.49
C TRP A 452 24.13 5.92 -8.47
N LYS A 453 23.84 5.56 -9.71
CA LYS A 453 24.80 5.37 -10.81
C LYS A 453 24.62 6.38 -11.97
N GLY A 454 24.00 7.54 -11.67
CA GLY A 454 23.83 8.61 -12.66
C GLY A 454 22.56 8.49 -13.53
N GLY A 455 21.68 7.58 -13.23
CA GLY A 455 20.35 7.48 -13.85
C GLY A 455 19.46 8.69 -13.51
N ARG A 456 18.25 8.72 -14.08
CA ARG A 456 17.30 9.83 -13.93
C ARG A 456 16.09 9.44 -13.08
N SER A 457 15.44 10.43 -12.48
CA SER A 457 14.13 10.29 -11.86
C SER A 457 13.05 10.91 -12.73
N LYS A 458 11.87 10.30 -12.77
CA LYS A 458 10.66 10.89 -13.37
C LYS A 458 9.99 11.91 -12.45
N ALA A 459 10.26 11.84 -11.14
CA ALA A 459 9.80 12.80 -10.14
C ALA A 459 10.93 13.73 -9.72
N LYS A 460 10.57 14.93 -9.24
CA LYS A 460 11.52 15.85 -8.64
C LYS A 460 12.12 15.23 -7.38
N LEU A 461 13.44 15.33 -7.22
CA LEU A 461 14.15 14.81 -6.05
C LEU A 461 14.24 15.88 -4.96
N LEU A 462 14.06 15.46 -3.70
CA LEU A 462 14.16 16.30 -2.51
C LEU A 462 15.61 16.48 -2.04
N THR A 463 16.51 15.58 -2.48
CA THR A 463 17.92 15.54 -2.08
C THR A 463 18.87 16.18 -3.10
N LYS A 464 18.32 16.79 -4.15
CA LYS A 464 19.09 17.53 -5.20
C LYS A 464 18.83 19.02 -5.14
#